data_83c4738834b980a6a9bffce1fb01c99a
#
_entry.id   83c4738834b980a6a9bffce1fb01c99a
#
_cell.length_a   1.000
_cell.length_b   1.000
_cell.length_c   1.000
_cell.angle_alpha   90.00
_cell.angle_beta   90.00
_cell.angle_gamma   90.00
#
_symmetry.space_group_name_H-M   'P 1'
#
loop_
_entity.id
_entity.type
_entity.pdbx_description
1 polymer ?
#
loop_
_entity_poly.entity_id
_entity_poly.type
_entity_poly.pdbx_seq_one_letter_code
_entity_poly.pdbx_strand_id
1 'polypeptide(L)'
;MTRVVFFFILLIIPLIGFSQKDSTDIEKVRTQSGVDPTRVNTKLAYSVWYYDRSDNRSLINNRINFTAGIKTWSIGIKYETTTINTGISGEGFSTKGGDLRLSILNTFYLKKKHALAGGVEFTLPTGSQNFGSQYVSANPSIAYIYTINPGLIFATQPQYTFHIAKNTAFPDLSVLTIRTFLAKFQKTGWFYAFEQRIVQDFTNDNFNLIFSPIIGKSLGGGYNLGTVMEFPTKQETIDNRGILFQIGITKNF
;
A
#
# COMPACT_ATOMS: atom_id res chain seq x y z
N MET A 1 27.38 2.06 3.47
CA MET A 1 26.40 2.05 4.58
C MET A 1 26.18 3.42 5.23
N THR A 2 27.16 4.25 5.44
CA THR A 2 27.07 5.55 6.15
C THR A 2 26.16 6.61 5.50
N ARG A 3 26.05 6.64 4.16
CA ARG A 3 25.22 7.63 3.43
C ARG A 3 23.72 7.39 3.57
N VAL A 4 23.30 6.15 3.73
CA VAL A 4 21.87 5.76 3.89
C VAL A 4 21.37 6.16 5.28
N VAL A 5 22.20 6.01 6.32
CA VAL A 5 21.86 6.37 7.71
C VAL A 5 21.62 7.89 7.84
N PHE A 6 22.40 8.71 7.13
CA PHE A 6 22.25 10.18 7.18
C PHE A 6 20.92 10.65 6.55
N PHE A 7 20.46 9.99 5.49
CA PHE A 7 19.17 10.29 4.85
C PHE A 7 17.99 9.96 5.77
N PHE A 8 18.09 8.88 6.56
CA PHE A 8 17.08 8.48 7.55
C PHE A 8 16.94 9.47 8.70
N ILE A 9 18.04 10.03 9.20
CA ILE A 9 18.03 11.01 10.29
C ILE A 9 17.38 12.32 9.82
N LEU A 10 17.62 12.76 8.57
CA LEU A 10 17.00 13.97 8.02
C LEU A 10 15.49 13.86 7.81
N LEU A 11 14.96 12.65 7.56
CA LEU A 11 13.51 12.44 7.40
C LEU A 11 12.74 12.40 8.73
N ILE A 12 13.43 12.11 9.85
CA ILE A 12 12.82 12.02 11.18
C ILE A 12 12.69 13.40 11.84
N ILE A 13 13.60 14.33 11.54
CA ILE A 13 13.64 15.67 12.16
C ILE A 13 12.33 16.47 11.97
N PRO A 14 11.67 16.51 10.78
CA PRO A 14 10.40 17.21 10.64
C PRO A 14 9.22 16.54 11.35
N LEU A 15 9.38 15.28 11.83
CA LEU A 15 8.32 14.56 12.52
C LEU A 15 8.16 15.00 14.00
N ILE A 16 9.17 15.62 14.59
CA ILE A 16 9.24 15.87 16.06
C ILE A 16 8.73 17.26 16.45
N GLY A 17 8.71 18.23 15.54
CA GLY A 17 8.42 19.60 15.87
C GLY A 17 7.04 20.07 15.45
N PHE A 18 6.03 20.01 16.33
CA PHE A 18 4.88 20.94 16.45
C PHE A 18 3.75 20.27 17.22
N SER A 19 3.51 20.74 18.44
CA SER A 19 2.30 20.47 19.23
C SER A 19 1.10 21.11 18.50
N GLN A 20 0.13 20.32 18.09
CA GLN A 20 -1.01 20.79 17.33
C GLN A 20 -2.25 20.87 18.24
N LYS A 21 -2.78 22.10 18.37
CA LYS A 21 -3.89 22.43 19.27
C LYS A 21 -5.30 22.15 18.70
N ASP A 22 -5.42 21.88 17.40
CA ASP A 22 -6.72 21.71 16.69
C ASP A 22 -6.88 20.27 16.16
N SER A 23 -7.70 19.49 16.84
CA SER A 23 -7.85 18.05 16.54
C SER A 23 -8.73 17.75 15.32
N THR A 24 -9.70 18.63 15.00
CA THR A 24 -10.73 18.35 13.99
C THR A 24 -10.20 18.35 12.56
N ASP A 25 -9.35 19.31 12.18
CA ASP A 25 -8.78 19.37 10.84
C ASP A 25 -7.77 18.26 10.59
N ILE A 26 -7.00 17.92 11.63
CA ILE A 26 -6.02 16.83 11.56
C ILE A 26 -6.74 15.49 11.41
N GLU A 27 -7.82 15.26 12.15
CA GLU A 27 -8.61 14.04 12.08
C GLU A 27 -9.24 13.87 10.68
N LYS A 28 -9.67 14.97 10.06
CA LYS A 28 -10.14 14.99 8.68
C LYS A 28 -9.05 14.58 7.70
N VAL A 29 -7.86 15.17 7.82
CA VAL A 29 -6.70 14.79 6.96
C VAL A 29 -6.34 13.32 7.17
N ARG A 30 -6.30 12.83 8.41
CA ARG A 30 -6.04 11.43 8.73
C ARG A 30 -7.07 10.49 8.08
N THR A 31 -8.35 10.79 8.19
CA THR A 31 -9.43 10.00 7.58
C THR A 31 -9.36 10.02 6.06
N GLN A 32 -9.13 11.18 5.46
CA GLN A 32 -9.12 11.34 4.02
C GLN A 32 -7.84 10.82 3.35
N SER A 33 -6.71 10.83 4.03
CA SER A 33 -5.42 10.39 3.47
C SER A 33 -5.42 8.92 3.03
N GLY A 34 -6.24 8.08 3.65
CA GLY A 34 -6.27 6.64 3.41
C GLY A 34 -5.06 5.88 3.98
N VAL A 35 -4.21 6.56 4.76
CA VAL A 35 -3.05 5.95 5.44
C VAL A 35 -3.48 5.13 6.66
N ASP A 36 -4.50 5.59 7.38
CA ASP A 36 -5.04 4.88 8.55
C ASP A 36 -6.13 3.88 8.10
N PRO A 37 -5.89 2.57 8.14
CA PRO A 37 -6.86 1.56 7.67
C PRO A 37 -8.08 1.42 8.57
N THR A 38 -8.07 1.98 9.80
CA THR A 38 -9.22 1.95 10.70
C THR A 38 -10.22 3.10 10.45
N ARG A 39 -9.88 4.02 9.54
CA ARG A 39 -10.77 5.12 9.14
C ARG A 39 -11.59 4.73 7.93
N VAL A 40 -12.88 4.56 8.16
CA VAL A 40 -13.85 4.12 7.15
C VAL A 40 -14.40 5.34 6.41
N ASN A 41 -14.24 5.36 5.09
CA ASN A 41 -14.82 6.37 4.22
C ASN A 41 -15.08 5.81 2.82
N THR A 42 -16.05 6.43 2.12
CA THR A 42 -16.28 6.13 0.70
C THR A 42 -15.28 6.91 -0.14
N LYS A 43 -14.58 6.23 -1.04
CA LYS A 43 -13.56 6.87 -1.88
C LYS A 43 -13.38 6.19 -3.23
N LEU A 44 -12.97 6.98 -4.20
CA LEU A 44 -12.47 6.54 -5.50
C LEU A 44 -11.02 6.99 -5.62
N ALA A 45 -10.13 6.08 -5.93
CA ALA A 45 -8.71 6.37 -6.13
C ALA A 45 -8.24 5.87 -7.48
N TYR A 46 -7.35 6.65 -8.09
CA TYR A 46 -6.57 6.26 -9.25
C TYR A 46 -5.09 6.41 -8.93
N SER A 47 -4.28 5.43 -9.30
CA SER A 47 -2.83 5.49 -9.10
C SER A 47 -2.08 4.84 -10.26
N VAL A 48 -0.90 5.40 -10.51
CA VAL A 48 0.08 4.86 -11.46
C VAL A 48 1.28 4.39 -10.64
N TRP A 49 1.71 3.17 -10.91
CA TRP A 49 2.83 2.50 -10.25
C TRP A 49 3.87 2.18 -11.31
N TYR A 50 5.07 2.66 -11.13
CA TYR A 50 6.22 2.31 -11.95
C TYR A 50 7.14 1.42 -11.16
N TYR A 51 7.50 0.28 -11.71
CA TYR A 51 8.45 -0.67 -11.15
C TYR A 51 9.68 -0.70 -12.05
N ASP A 52 10.82 -0.37 -11.46
CA ASP A 52 12.11 -0.64 -12.06
C ASP A 52 12.51 -2.07 -11.69
N ARG A 53 12.63 -2.95 -12.68
CA ARG A 53 12.95 -4.36 -12.46
C ARG A 53 14.43 -4.58 -12.62
N SER A 54 15.01 -5.45 -11.78
CA SER A 54 16.42 -5.78 -11.79
C SER A 54 16.89 -6.50 -13.07
N ASP A 55 15.95 -6.96 -13.89
CA ASP A 55 16.19 -7.69 -15.16
C ASP A 55 16.05 -6.80 -16.40
N ASN A 56 16.26 -5.49 -16.27
CA ASN A 56 16.12 -4.47 -17.32
C ASN A 56 14.69 -4.35 -17.90
N ARG A 57 13.71 -5.02 -17.30
CA ARG A 57 12.30 -4.83 -17.65
C ARG A 57 11.73 -3.70 -16.82
N SER A 58 10.76 -2.99 -17.34
CA SER A 58 9.96 -2.04 -16.59
C SER A 58 8.49 -2.40 -16.66
N LEU A 59 7.79 -2.10 -15.58
CA LEU A 59 6.37 -2.40 -15.46
C LEU A 59 5.63 -1.16 -14.95
N ILE A 60 4.55 -0.81 -15.64
CA ILE A 60 3.66 0.28 -15.23
C ILE A 60 2.29 -0.32 -14.94
N ASN A 61 1.81 -0.16 -13.70
CA ASN A 61 0.44 -0.52 -13.34
C ASN A 61 -0.40 0.73 -13.17
N ASN A 62 -1.53 0.77 -13.86
CA ASN A 62 -2.59 1.73 -13.60
C ASN A 62 -3.67 1.02 -12.79
N ARG A 63 -4.02 1.59 -11.63
CA ARG A 63 -4.98 1.00 -10.71
C ARG A 63 -6.12 1.96 -10.43
N ILE A 64 -7.36 1.47 -10.60
CA ILE A 64 -8.57 2.11 -10.10
C ILE A 64 -9.01 1.33 -8.87
N ASN A 65 -9.34 2.05 -7.80
CA ASN A 65 -9.83 1.47 -6.56
C ASN A 65 -11.06 2.26 -6.08
N PHE A 66 -12.19 1.58 -5.97
CA PHE A 66 -13.38 2.11 -5.31
C PHE A 66 -13.54 1.42 -3.95
N THR A 67 -13.84 2.20 -2.92
CA THR A 67 -14.14 1.70 -1.57
C THR A 67 -15.45 2.32 -1.10
N ALA A 68 -16.42 1.51 -0.72
CA ALA A 68 -17.63 1.93 -0.03
C ALA A 68 -17.42 1.80 1.49
N GLY A 69 -17.59 2.92 2.20
CA GLY A 69 -17.56 2.98 3.66
C GLY A 69 -18.98 2.91 4.22
N ILE A 70 -19.30 1.89 5.02
CA ILE A 70 -20.62 1.68 5.62
C ILE A 70 -20.43 1.40 7.12
N LYS A 71 -20.71 2.39 7.96
CA LYS A 71 -20.49 2.30 9.42
C LYS A 71 -19.03 1.96 9.73
N THR A 72 -18.77 0.75 10.20
CA THR A 72 -17.42 0.23 10.52
C THR A 72 -16.82 -0.63 9.41
N TRP A 73 -17.55 -0.84 8.32
CA TRP A 73 -17.15 -1.67 7.21
C TRP A 73 -16.60 -0.86 6.04
N SER A 74 -15.56 -1.38 5.42
CA SER A 74 -15.02 -0.91 4.14
C SER A 74 -15.08 -2.07 3.14
N ILE A 75 -15.81 -1.89 2.04
CA ILE A 75 -15.93 -2.87 0.96
C ILE A 75 -15.27 -2.25 -0.27
N GLY A 76 -14.28 -2.93 -0.83
CA GLY A 76 -13.46 -2.40 -1.90
C GLY A 76 -13.44 -3.28 -3.14
N ILE A 77 -13.32 -2.64 -4.30
CA ILE A 77 -13.04 -3.26 -5.58
C ILE A 77 -11.85 -2.53 -6.21
N LYS A 78 -10.85 -3.28 -6.68
CA LYS A 78 -9.67 -2.76 -7.37
C LYS A 78 -9.51 -3.47 -8.69
N TYR A 79 -9.20 -2.71 -9.73
CA TYR A 79 -8.86 -3.24 -11.04
C TYR A 79 -7.56 -2.61 -11.53
N GLU A 80 -6.73 -3.41 -12.15
CA GLU A 80 -5.42 -2.98 -12.66
C GLU A 80 -5.33 -3.20 -14.17
N THR A 81 -4.59 -2.31 -14.84
CA THR A 81 -4.03 -2.59 -16.16
C THR A 81 -2.51 -2.53 -16.06
N THR A 82 -1.86 -3.50 -16.65
CA THR A 82 -0.41 -3.66 -16.58
C THR A 82 0.19 -3.42 -17.95
N THR A 83 1.19 -2.55 -18.01
CA THR A 83 2.04 -2.33 -19.18
C THR A 83 3.43 -2.85 -18.89
N ILE A 84 3.94 -3.73 -19.72
CA ILE A 84 5.25 -4.36 -19.57
C ILE A 84 6.12 -3.95 -20.75
N ASN A 85 7.33 -3.47 -20.46
CA ASN A 85 8.45 -3.43 -21.41
C ASN A 85 9.31 -4.67 -21.17
N THR A 86 9.44 -5.52 -22.17
CA THR A 86 10.19 -6.79 -22.06
C THR A 86 11.70 -6.58 -21.98
N GLY A 87 12.20 -5.38 -22.29
CA GLY A 87 13.65 -5.11 -22.37
C GLY A 87 14.32 -5.70 -23.61
N ILE A 88 13.56 -6.37 -24.48
CA ILE A 88 14.08 -6.96 -25.73
C ILE A 88 14.06 -5.89 -26.82
N SER A 89 15.21 -5.70 -27.48
CA SER A 89 15.32 -4.73 -28.59
C SER A 89 14.36 -5.11 -29.72
N GLY A 90 13.52 -4.15 -30.11
CA GLY A 90 12.47 -4.33 -31.14
C GLY A 90 11.11 -4.78 -30.61
N GLU A 91 11.00 -5.23 -29.35
CA GLU A 91 9.73 -5.45 -28.69
C GLU A 91 9.33 -4.18 -27.93
N GLY A 92 8.20 -3.58 -28.26
CA GLY A 92 7.71 -2.38 -27.60
C GLY A 92 7.01 -2.69 -26.27
N PHE A 93 6.25 -1.73 -25.78
CA PHE A 93 5.39 -1.90 -24.61
C PHE A 93 4.14 -2.70 -24.97
N SER A 94 3.78 -3.65 -24.11
CA SER A 94 2.52 -4.39 -24.19
C SER A 94 1.63 -4.05 -22.99
N THR A 95 0.37 -3.70 -23.23
CA THR A 95 -0.61 -3.35 -22.19
C THR A 95 -1.78 -4.31 -22.22
N LYS A 96 -2.12 -4.89 -21.06
CA LYS A 96 -3.29 -5.77 -20.89
C LYS A 96 -3.96 -5.53 -19.54
N GLY A 97 -5.19 -6.07 -19.40
CA GLY A 97 -5.88 -6.14 -18.12
C GLY A 97 -5.13 -7.03 -17.14
N GLY A 98 -5.04 -6.59 -15.90
CA GLY A 98 -4.51 -7.33 -14.77
C GLY A 98 -5.62 -7.97 -13.94
N ASP A 99 -5.35 -8.16 -12.67
CA ASP A 99 -6.26 -8.86 -11.76
C ASP A 99 -7.34 -7.95 -11.18
N LEU A 100 -8.51 -8.54 -10.95
CA LEU A 100 -9.55 -7.95 -10.13
C LEU A 100 -9.33 -8.33 -8.68
N ARG A 101 -9.44 -7.34 -7.76
CA ARG A 101 -9.35 -7.59 -6.32
C ARG A 101 -10.60 -7.08 -5.62
N LEU A 102 -11.09 -7.89 -4.71
CA LEU A 102 -12.24 -7.59 -3.86
C LEU A 102 -11.78 -7.59 -2.41
N SER A 103 -12.18 -6.59 -1.62
CA SER A 103 -11.77 -6.50 -0.23
C SER A 103 -12.94 -6.18 0.70
N ILE A 104 -12.90 -6.74 1.89
CA ILE A 104 -13.79 -6.41 2.99
C ILE A 104 -12.97 -6.23 4.25
N LEU A 105 -13.18 -5.12 4.94
CA LEU A 105 -12.50 -4.79 6.19
C LEU A 105 -13.51 -4.27 7.19
N ASN A 106 -13.37 -4.63 8.47
CA ASN A 106 -14.17 -4.10 9.57
C ASN A 106 -13.27 -3.47 10.64
N THR A 107 -13.60 -2.27 11.06
CA THR A 107 -13.03 -1.64 12.26
C THR A 107 -13.87 -2.03 13.46
N PHE A 108 -13.48 -3.10 14.15
CA PHE A 108 -14.28 -3.68 15.23
C PHE A 108 -13.92 -3.15 16.63
N TYR A 109 -12.83 -2.39 16.74
CA TYR A 109 -12.46 -1.74 18.00
C TYR A 109 -11.90 -0.35 17.73
N LEU A 110 -12.45 0.64 18.41
CA LEU A 110 -11.99 2.02 18.36
C LEU A 110 -12.22 2.65 19.74
N LYS A 111 -11.19 2.71 20.57
CA LYS A 111 -11.30 3.23 21.92
C LYS A 111 -10.06 4.01 22.33
N LYS A 112 -10.25 5.28 22.71
CA LYS A 112 -9.17 6.20 23.11
C LYS A 112 -8.07 6.28 22.04
N LYS A 113 -6.88 5.77 22.36
CA LYS A 113 -5.70 5.80 21.50
C LYS A 113 -5.51 4.53 20.66
N HIS A 114 -6.36 3.54 20.81
CA HIS A 114 -6.22 2.22 20.20
C HIS A 114 -7.35 1.95 19.19
N ALA A 115 -6.98 1.40 18.06
CA ALA A 115 -7.92 0.91 17.08
C ALA A 115 -7.47 -0.42 16.49
N LEU A 116 -8.45 -1.30 16.19
CA LEU A 116 -8.24 -2.58 15.54
C LEU A 116 -9.19 -2.70 14.36
N ALA A 117 -8.65 -3.15 13.24
CA ALA A 117 -9.42 -3.53 12.06
C ALA A 117 -8.93 -4.88 11.55
N GLY A 118 -9.82 -5.65 10.96
CA GLY A 118 -9.49 -6.93 10.36
C GLY A 118 -10.29 -7.14 9.09
N GLY A 119 -9.75 -7.87 8.14
CA GLY A 119 -10.42 -8.13 6.88
C GLY A 119 -9.67 -9.07 5.98
N VAL A 120 -10.17 -9.22 4.77
CA VAL A 120 -9.59 -10.05 3.74
C VAL A 120 -9.69 -9.36 2.39
N GLU A 121 -8.64 -9.49 1.59
CA GLU A 121 -8.64 -9.14 0.17
C GLU A 121 -8.53 -10.44 -0.64
N PHE A 122 -9.40 -10.60 -1.64
CA PHE A 122 -9.36 -11.68 -2.61
C PHE A 122 -8.81 -11.14 -3.92
N THR A 123 -7.89 -11.88 -4.52
CA THR A 123 -7.42 -11.64 -5.89
C THR A 123 -8.04 -12.68 -6.81
N LEU A 124 -8.64 -12.22 -7.89
CA LEU A 124 -9.20 -13.05 -8.96
C LEU A 124 -8.29 -12.91 -10.19
N PRO A 125 -7.75 -14.00 -10.75
CA PRO A 125 -6.80 -13.97 -11.85
C PRO A 125 -7.52 -13.68 -13.18
N THR A 126 -8.01 -12.46 -13.32
CA THR A 126 -8.66 -11.99 -14.57
C THR A 126 -7.66 -11.52 -15.60
N GLY A 127 -6.42 -11.29 -15.19
CA GLY A 127 -5.31 -10.92 -16.07
C GLY A 127 -4.82 -12.10 -16.90
N SER A 128 -4.36 -11.81 -18.12
CA SER A 128 -3.68 -12.84 -18.93
C SER A 128 -2.32 -13.20 -18.33
N GLN A 129 -1.75 -14.31 -18.76
CA GLN A 129 -0.40 -14.73 -18.36
C GLN A 129 0.61 -13.58 -18.54
N ASN A 130 1.48 -13.38 -17.56
CA ASN A 130 2.42 -12.27 -17.38
C ASN A 130 1.81 -10.92 -16.99
N PHE A 131 0.48 -10.75 -16.99
CA PHE A 131 -0.21 -9.50 -16.63
C PHE A 131 -1.06 -9.63 -15.35
N GLY A 132 -1.24 -10.84 -14.84
CA GLY A 132 -1.94 -11.14 -13.60
C GLY A 132 -1.23 -12.24 -12.79
N SER A 133 -1.71 -12.50 -11.58
CA SER A 133 -1.08 -13.37 -10.59
C SER A 133 -1.21 -14.88 -10.89
N GLN A 134 -2.15 -15.28 -11.74
CA GLN A 134 -2.49 -16.69 -12.02
C GLN A 134 -3.03 -17.48 -10.81
N TYR A 135 -3.38 -16.79 -9.72
CA TYR A 135 -3.90 -17.37 -8.50
C TYR A 135 -5.26 -16.77 -8.14
N VAL A 136 -6.21 -17.61 -7.75
CA VAL A 136 -7.29 -17.16 -6.86
C VAL A 136 -6.67 -17.16 -5.46
N SER A 137 -6.45 -16.00 -4.88
CA SER A 137 -5.79 -15.89 -3.58
C SER A 137 -6.61 -15.12 -2.56
N ALA A 138 -6.38 -15.42 -1.28
CA ALA A 138 -6.88 -14.65 -0.15
C ALA A 138 -5.71 -14.04 0.62
N ASN A 139 -5.93 -12.83 1.10
CA ASN A 139 -4.98 -12.08 1.92
C ASN A 139 -5.70 -11.55 3.18
N PRO A 140 -5.98 -12.41 4.19
CA PRO A 140 -6.45 -11.96 5.49
C PRO A 140 -5.42 -11.07 6.17
N SER A 141 -5.91 -10.06 6.87
CA SER A 141 -5.07 -9.11 7.60
C SER A 141 -5.75 -8.62 8.88
N ILE A 142 -4.93 -8.24 9.86
CA ILE A 142 -5.36 -7.50 11.03
C ILE A 142 -4.47 -6.27 11.19
N ALA A 143 -5.06 -5.12 11.47
CA ALA A 143 -4.34 -3.88 11.68
C ALA A 143 -4.55 -3.39 13.13
N TYR A 144 -3.47 -3.03 13.79
CA TYR A 144 -3.47 -2.34 15.07
C TYR A 144 -2.91 -0.94 14.89
N ILE A 145 -3.63 0.07 15.36
CA ILE A 145 -3.22 1.46 15.32
C ILE A 145 -3.15 2.02 16.74
N TYR A 146 -2.01 2.67 17.04
CA TYR A 146 -1.82 3.44 18.26
C TYR A 146 -1.71 4.93 17.93
N THR A 147 -2.63 5.72 18.45
CA THR A 147 -2.62 7.18 18.31
C THR A 147 -1.74 7.78 19.39
N ILE A 148 -0.52 8.19 19.03
CA ILE A 148 0.44 8.83 19.93
C ILE A 148 -0.11 10.20 20.34
N ASN A 149 -0.51 10.99 19.33
CA ASN A 149 -1.29 12.23 19.46
C ASN A 149 -2.17 12.39 18.20
N PRO A 150 -3.09 13.38 18.14
CA PRO A 150 -4.01 13.52 17.01
C PRO A 150 -3.33 13.55 15.63
N GLY A 151 -2.13 14.09 15.53
CA GLY A 151 -1.38 14.21 14.28
C GLY A 151 -0.31 13.12 14.07
N LEU A 152 -0.17 12.16 14.97
CA LEU A 152 0.89 11.13 14.88
C LEU A 152 0.35 9.78 15.30
N ILE A 153 0.44 8.79 14.41
CA ILE A 153 0.05 7.41 14.65
C ILE A 153 1.20 6.46 14.38
N PHE A 154 1.21 5.39 15.15
CA PHE A 154 1.96 4.17 14.87
C PHE A 154 0.98 3.08 14.47
N ALA A 155 1.33 2.26 13.48
CA ALA A 155 0.50 1.13 13.07
C ALA A 155 1.33 -0.09 12.74
N THR A 156 0.73 -1.27 12.95
CA THR A 156 1.24 -2.54 12.45
C THR A 156 0.12 -3.35 11.84
N GLN A 157 0.42 -4.04 10.75
CA GLN A 157 -0.56 -4.83 10.00
C GLN A 157 0.09 -6.10 9.46
N PRO A 158 0.04 -7.22 10.18
CA PRO A 158 0.32 -8.53 9.61
C PRO A 158 -0.77 -8.93 8.62
N GLN A 159 -0.34 -9.53 7.51
CA GLN A 159 -1.18 -10.10 6.46
C GLN A 159 -0.54 -11.37 5.92
N TYR A 160 -1.36 -12.36 5.58
CA TYR A 160 -0.90 -13.63 5.07
C TYR A 160 -1.60 -13.94 3.77
N THR A 161 -0.82 -14.02 2.69
CA THR A 161 -1.34 -14.30 1.34
C THR A 161 -1.14 -15.77 1.02
N PHE A 162 -2.23 -16.45 0.62
CA PHE A 162 -2.19 -17.83 0.18
C PHE A 162 -3.14 -18.04 -1.01
N HIS A 163 -2.87 -19.06 -1.83
CA HIS A 163 -3.77 -19.42 -2.93
C HIS A 163 -4.94 -20.28 -2.41
N ILE A 164 -6.12 -20.03 -2.97
CA ILE A 164 -7.31 -20.87 -2.83
C ILE A 164 -7.37 -21.85 -4.01
N ALA A 165 -7.07 -21.34 -5.21
CA ALA A 165 -6.92 -22.12 -6.42
C ALA A 165 -5.80 -21.51 -7.29
N LYS A 166 -5.14 -22.35 -8.06
CA LYS A 166 -4.06 -21.95 -8.96
C LYS A 166 -4.03 -22.83 -10.21
N ASN A 167 -3.38 -22.35 -11.25
CA ASN A 167 -2.93 -23.19 -12.33
C ASN A 167 -1.80 -24.11 -11.81
N THR A 168 -1.86 -25.40 -12.10
CA THR A 168 -0.92 -26.43 -11.63
C THR A 168 0.54 -26.19 -12.06
N ALA A 169 0.75 -25.42 -13.12
CA ALA A 169 2.08 -25.04 -13.59
C ALA A 169 2.79 -24.03 -12.67
N PHE A 170 2.08 -23.40 -11.71
CA PHE A 170 2.65 -22.40 -10.80
C PHE A 170 2.90 -23.00 -9.41
N PRO A 171 3.97 -22.54 -8.71
CA PRO A 171 4.26 -22.96 -7.33
C PRO A 171 3.13 -22.58 -6.38
N ASP A 172 3.17 -23.07 -5.16
CA ASP A 172 2.25 -22.63 -4.10
C ASP A 172 2.49 -21.16 -3.75
N LEU A 173 1.48 -20.50 -3.25
CA LEU A 173 1.57 -19.13 -2.76
C LEU A 173 1.40 -19.13 -1.24
N SER A 174 2.44 -18.74 -0.52
CA SER A 174 2.46 -18.71 0.94
C SER A 174 3.39 -17.58 1.41
N VAL A 175 2.83 -16.39 1.62
CA VAL A 175 3.60 -15.16 1.89
C VAL A 175 3.06 -14.45 3.12
N LEU A 176 3.91 -14.29 4.14
CA LEU A 176 3.66 -13.43 5.29
C LEU A 176 4.22 -12.04 5.00
N THR A 177 3.39 -11.02 5.16
CA THR A 177 3.82 -9.62 5.10
C THR A 177 3.47 -8.93 6.42
N ILE A 178 4.44 -8.30 7.06
CA ILE A 178 4.21 -7.46 8.24
C ILE A 178 4.55 -6.03 7.87
N ARG A 179 3.54 -5.18 7.85
CA ARG A 179 3.66 -3.75 7.58
C ARG A 179 3.68 -3.02 8.91
N THR A 180 4.67 -2.15 9.10
CA THR A 180 4.75 -1.26 10.27
C THR A 180 4.99 0.15 9.78
N PHE A 181 4.21 1.11 10.25
CA PHE A 181 4.39 2.49 9.81
C PHE A 181 4.17 3.52 10.91
N LEU A 182 4.88 4.63 10.77
CA LEU A 182 4.70 5.84 11.52
C LEU A 182 4.17 6.91 10.59
N ALA A 183 3.02 7.52 10.90
CA ALA A 183 2.41 8.52 10.04
C ALA A 183 2.08 9.80 10.80
N LYS A 184 2.41 10.95 10.17
CA LYS A 184 2.16 12.31 10.67
C LYS A 184 1.19 13.03 9.76
N PHE A 185 0.19 13.66 10.36
CA PHE A 185 -0.83 14.48 9.69
C PHE A 185 -0.75 15.92 10.18
N GLN A 186 -0.86 16.88 9.27
CA GLN A 186 -0.77 18.30 9.55
C GLN A 186 -2.08 19.03 9.19
N LYS A 187 -2.39 20.10 9.91
CA LYS A 187 -3.55 20.98 9.62
C LYS A 187 -3.51 21.58 8.22
N THR A 188 -2.31 21.82 7.70
CA THR A 188 -2.06 22.34 6.35
C THR A 188 -2.45 21.34 5.25
N GLY A 189 -2.96 20.16 5.62
CA GLY A 189 -3.35 19.09 4.72
C GLY A 189 -2.21 18.15 4.33
N TRP A 190 -0.97 18.44 4.69
CA TRP A 190 0.14 17.53 4.44
C TRP A 190 0.09 16.32 5.35
N PHE A 191 0.42 15.15 4.79
CA PHE A 191 0.66 13.93 5.55
C PHE A 191 1.92 13.24 5.04
N TYR A 192 2.61 12.61 5.98
CA TYR A 192 3.85 11.90 5.75
C TYR A 192 3.75 10.56 6.46
N ALA A 193 4.20 9.49 5.83
CA ALA A 193 4.38 8.23 6.52
C ALA A 193 5.68 7.58 6.10
N PHE A 194 6.21 6.80 7.00
CA PHE A 194 7.33 5.91 6.75
C PHE A 194 6.87 4.49 7.08
N GLU A 195 6.81 3.65 6.06
CA GLU A 195 6.44 2.25 6.19
C GLU A 195 7.70 1.38 6.07
N GLN A 196 7.79 0.42 6.98
CA GLN A 196 8.68 -0.72 6.89
C GLN A 196 7.84 -1.97 6.63
N ARG A 197 8.23 -2.76 5.66
CA ARG A 197 7.53 -3.98 5.30
C ARG A 197 8.51 -5.15 5.32
N ILE A 198 8.18 -6.15 6.15
CA ILE A 198 8.86 -7.45 6.18
C ILE A 198 8.03 -8.39 5.32
N VAL A 199 8.66 -9.06 4.37
CA VAL A 199 8.02 -10.03 3.48
C VAL A 199 8.78 -11.35 3.57
N GLN A 200 8.09 -12.42 3.98
CA GLN A 200 8.61 -13.77 4.00
C GLN A 200 7.77 -14.62 3.04
N ASP A 201 8.39 -15.11 1.99
CA ASP A 201 7.84 -16.12 1.10
C ASP A 201 8.30 -17.49 1.59
N PHE A 202 7.36 -18.28 2.11
CA PHE A 202 7.66 -19.62 2.63
C PHE A 202 7.80 -20.66 1.53
N THR A 203 7.26 -20.40 0.34
CA THR A 203 7.37 -21.34 -0.79
C THR A 203 8.75 -21.32 -1.41
N ASN A 204 9.33 -20.12 -1.53
CA ASN A 204 10.64 -19.94 -2.17
C ASN A 204 11.76 -19.66 -1.16
N ASP A 205 11.48 -19.76 0.14
CA ASP A 205 12.38 -19.41 1.26
C ASP A 205 13.06 -18.04 1.05
N ASN A 206 12.27 -17.05 0.63
CA ASN A 206 12.78 -15.73 0.31
C ASN A 206 12.31 -14.70 1.32
N PHE A 207 13.26 -13.98 1.91
CA PHE A 207 13.02 -12.88 2.85
C PHE A 207 13.39 -11.55 2.22
N ASN A 208 12.52 -10.55 2.37
CA ASN A 208 12.80 -9.19 1.93
C ASN A 208 12.36 -8.16 2.97
N LEU A 209 13.09 -7.06 3.03
CA LEU A 209 12.78 -5.89 3.82
C LEU A 209 12.62 -4.70 2.88
N ILE A 210 11.47 -4.04 2.93
CA ILE A 210 11.12 -2.92 2.05
C ILE A 210 10.88 -1.68 2.91
N PHE A 211 11.45 -0.56 2.52
CA PHE A 211 11.23 0.74 3.13
C PHE A 211 10.46 1.65 2.17
N SER A 212 9.40 2.28 2.67
CA SER A 212 8.50 3.07 1.83
C SER A 212 8.20 4.43 2.48
N PRO A 213 8.90 5.49 2.11
CA PRO A 213 8.45 6.86 2.40
C PRO A 213 7.19 7.18 1.59
N ILE A 214 6.24 7.80 2.27
CA ILE A 214 4.94 8.23 1.73
C ILE A 214 4.79 9.72 2.00
N ILE A 215 4.45 10.49 0.99
CA ILE A 215 4.16 11.91 1.11
C ILE A 215 2.86 12.20 0.39
N GLY A 216 1.98 12.98 0.99
CA GLY A 216 0.77 13.39 0.32
C GLY A 216 0.17 14.67 0.90
N LYS A 217 -0.83 15.19 0.19
CA LYS A 217 -1.53 16.41 0.54
C LYS A 217 -3.01 16.30 0.27
N SER A 218 -3.82 16.69 1.24
CA SER A 218 -5.23 16.99 1.06
C SER A 218 -5.38 18.34 0.37
N LEU A 219 -6.04 18.36 -0.79
CA LEU A 219 -6.22 19.54 -1.63
C LEU A 219 -7.53 20.27 -1.37
N GLY A 220 -8.33 19.81 -0.40
CA GLY A 220 -9.69 20.28 -0.17
C GLY A 220 -10.72 19.57 -1.04
N GLY A 221 -12.02 19.83 -0.80
CA GLY A 221 -13.10 19.19 -1.54
C GLY A 221 -13.10 17.65 -1.52
N GLY A 222 -12.39 17.02 -0.58
CA GLY A 222 -12.23 15.56 -0.49
C GLY A 222 -11.12 14.99 -1.40
N TYR A 223 -10.37 15.80 -2.13
CA TYR A 223 -9.26 15.32 -2.97
C TYR A 223 -7.96 15.21 -2.18
N ASN A 224 -7.21 14.14 -2.45
CA ASN A 224 -5.85 13.95 -1.94
C ASN A 224 -4.94 13.52 -3.08
N LEU A 225 -3.73 14.07 -3.07
CA LEU A 225 -2.63 13.63 -3.92
C LEU A 225 -1.60 12.93 -3.02
N GLY A 226 -1.05 11.81 -3.45
CA GLY A 226 -0.04 11.08 -2.68
C GLY A 226 0.99 10.41 -3.56
N THR A 227 2.19 10.27 -3.04
CA THR A 227 3.30 9.55 -3.64
C THR A 227 3.86 8.54 -2.66
N VAL A 228 4.32 7.41 -3.18
CA VAL A 228 5.01 6.36 -2.44
C VAL A 228 6.26 5.99 -3.21
N MET A 229 7.36 5.80 -2.53
CA MET A 229 8.54 5.13 -3.07
C MET A 229 8.78 3.87 -2.27
N GLU A 230 9.18 2.77 -2.91
CA GLU A 230 9.57 1.53 -2.23
C GLU A 230 11.01 1.20 -2.56
N PHE A 231 11.78 0.93 -1.52
CA PHE A 231 13.20 0.56 -1.60
C PHE A 231 13.37 -0.83 -0.98
N PRO A 232 13.41 -1.90 -1.80
CA PRO A 232 13.72 -3.24 -1.30
C PRO A 232 15.20 -3.32 -0.91
N THR A 233 15.52 -4.05 0.15
CA THR A 233 16.91 -4.28 0.56
C THR A 233 17.59 -5.37 -0.26
N LYS A 234 16.82 -6.25 -0.88
CA LYS A 234 17.29 -7.26 -1.82
C LYS A 234 16.76 -6.96 -3.22
N GLN A 235 17.60 -7.10 -4.23
CA GLN A 235 17.20 -6.99 -5.63
C GLN A 235 16.38 -8.19 -6.08
N GLU A 236 16.65 -9.37 -5.55
CA GLU A 236 15.86 -10.59 -5.77
C GLU A 236 14.63 -10.56 -4.86
N THR A 237 13.58 -9.93 -5.33
CA THR A 237 12.28 -9.94 -4.68
C THR A 237 11.39 -11.02 -5.30
N ILE A 238 10.32 -11.40 -4.58
CA ILE A 238 9.29 -12.34 -5.07
C ILE A 238 8.81 -11.97 -6.49
N ASP A 239 8.76 -10.68 -6.80
CA ASP A 239 8.29 -10.16 -8.10
C ASP A 239 9.44 -9.62 -8.96
N ASN A 240 10.68 -9.88 -8.60
CA ASN A 240 11.86 -9.33 -9.29
C ASN A 240 11.82 -7.80 -9.44
N ARG A 241 11.17 -7.12 -8.50
CA ARG A 241 11.01 -5.66 -8.52
C ARG A 241 12.20 -4.99 -7.85
N GLY A 242 12.71 -3.96 -8.52
CA GLY A 242 13.64 -3.02 -7.93
C GLY A 242 12.91 -1.90 -7.18
N ILE A 243 13.28 -0.65 -7.47
CA ILE A 243 12.62 0.52 -6.89
C ILE A 243 11.22 0.67 -7.50
N LEU A 244 10.24 0.93 -6.64
CA LEU A 244 8.89 1.28 -7.06
C LEU A 244 8.64 2.75 -6.78
N PHE A 245 8.00 3.41 -7.72
CA PHE A 245 7.46 4.76 -7.58
C PHE A 245 5.97 4.74 -7.86
N GLN A 246 5.18 5.32 -6.96
CA GLN A 246 3.74 5.47 -7.12
C GLN A 246 3.35 6.94 -6.99
N ILE A 247 2.42 7.37 -7.85
CA ILE A 247 1.66 8.60 -7.69
C ILE A 247 0.16 8.27 -7.78
N GLY A 248 -0.66 8.91 -6.97
CA GLY A 248 -2.10 8.64 -6.97
C GLY A 248 -2.91 9.83 -6.51
N ILE A 249 -4.13 9.90 -7.02
CA ILE A 249 -5.17 10.83 -6.61
C ILE A 249 -6.35 10.07 -6.02
N THR A 250 -6.91 10.58 -4.94
CA THR A 250 -8.09 10.01 -4.27
C THR A 250 -9.15 11.08 -4.09
N LYS A 251 -10.40 10.75 -4.42
CA LYS A 251 -11.60 11.52 -4.08
C LYS A 251 -12.33 10.80 -2.96
N ASN A 252 -12.54 11.49 -1.83
CA ASN A 252 -13.38 11.05 -0.72
C ASN A 252 -14.76 11.72 -0.83
N PHE A 253 -15.81 10.98 -0.49
CA PHE A 253 -17.22 11.39 -0.57
C PHE A 253 -17.84 11.55 0.82
#